data_9e06f406c0be257cf2bd1f9be8317e86
#
_entry.id   9e06f406c0be257cf2bd1f9be8317e86
#
_cell.length_a   1.000
_cell.length_b   1.000
_cell.length_c   1.000
_cell.angle_alpha   90.00
_cell.angle_beta   90.00
_cell.angle_gamma   90.00
#
_symmetry.space_group_name_H-M   'P 1'
#
loop_
_entity.id
_entity.type
_entity.pdbx_description
1 polymer ?
#
loop_
_entity_poly.entity_id
_entity_poly.type
_entity_poly.pdbx_seq_one_letter_code
_entity_poly.pdbx_strand_id
1 'polypeptide(L)'
;MEEKDYFEFLQVAVGNRKSLSVRVSDADWHRLFEFCKRQALIGVGFTAVEKLHAVGVVCPAALRMQWMALALQIERRNDLLNEQCSQLAGRYEHDGLSTCILKGQGNCLNYPEELRNRRQCGDIDVWTVPFENEECRLKKQRSAAEGKANEECSEADGGVAIAVQTGKEDVEYVEYHGRKAVIEYVRMQHRLVGSNVSPIIRYHHIEAPKIDGTEVEVHFRPCYAHSPLKNWRMQRWFKDHADVCMKNKTHMGFAVPTASVNVVYQMCHLFSHYFDEGLGLRQLMDYYFALRVWHNDVMECKDLQSQGMWSEGLGTQVLSKEEVMAVLRSFGMGKFAGAVMYVLHEVFAISSHYYICAPNEKEGKKLLEEIMKGGNFGQYDTRDAGMKRGGMIKHGLWKLKRVLRLVRSYPEEALWEPVFRVWHLGWRLMNG
;
A
#
# COMPACT_ATOMS: atom_id res chain seq x y z
N MET A 1 9.47 -30.89 -2.75
CA MET A 1 8.41 -29.95 -3.17
C MET A 1 8.88 -29.12 -4.35
N GLU A 2 8.06 -28.98 -5.36
CA GLU A 2 8.24 -28.05 -6.48
C GLU A 2 7.59 -26.69 -6.17
N GLU A 3 7.84 -25.69 -6.99
CA GLU A 3 7.30 -24.33 -6.79
C GLU A 3 5.76 -24.31 -6.72
N LYS A 4 5.09 -25.10 -7.56
CA LYS A 4 3.63 -25.25 -7.57
C LYS A 4 3.06 -25.74 -6.23
N ASP A 5 3.81 -26.55 -5.47
CA ASP A 5 3.33 -27.10 -4.20
C ASP A 5 3.21 -26.01 -3.14
N TYR A 6 4.10 -25.00 -3.17
CA TYR A 6 4.00 -23.80 -2.30
C TYR A 6 2.77 -22.97 -2.67
N PHE A 7 2.44 -22.88 -3.96
CA PHE A 7 1.25 -22.16 -4.42
C PHE A 7 -0.02 -22.90 -4.01
N GLU A 8 -0.09 -24.23 -4.17
CA GLU A 8 -1.21 -25.02 -3.67
C GLU A 8 -1.44 -24.82 -2.17
N PHE A 9 -0.36 -24.72 -1.38
CA PHE A 9 -0.45 -24.44 0.05
C PHE A 9 -1.07 -23.05 0.33
N LEU A 10 -0.68 -22.01 -0.42
CA LEU A 10 -1.31 -20.69 -0.31
C LEU A 10 -2.76 -20.69 -0.80
N GLN A 11 -3.09 -21.47 -1.85
CA GLN A 11 -4.47 -21.65 -2.32
C GLN A 11 -5.35 -22.30 -1.26
N VAL A 12 -4.82 -23.24 -0.46
CA VAL A 12 -5.52 -23.77 0.73
C VAL A 12 -5.73 -22.67 1.77
N ALA A 13 -4.70 -21.84 2.05
CA ALA A 13 -4.82 -20.74 3.01
C ALA A 13 -5.97 -19.80 2.67
N VAL A 14 -6.03 -19.34 1.40
CA VAL A 14 -7.05 -18.38 0.93
C VAL A 14 -8.40 -19.03 0.59
N GLY A 15 -8.54 -20.36 0.72
CA GLY A 15 -9.80 -21.07 0.52
C GLY A 15 -10.13 -21.45 -0.92
N ASN A 16 -9.19 -21.28 -1.87
CA ASN A 16 -9.39 -21.65 -3.26
C ASN A 16 -9.12 -23.15 -3.54
N ARG A 17 -8.60 -23.86 -2.53
CA ARG A 17 -8.28 -25.29 -2.60
C ARG A 17 -8.53 -25.96 -1.26
N LYS A 18 -8.86 -27.25 -1.25
CA LYS A 18 -9.13 -28.02 -0.02
C LYS A 18 -7.96 -28.91 0.43
N SER A 19 -7.09 -29.32 -0.49
CA SER A 19 -6.00 -30.27 -0.22
C SER A 19 -4.79 -29.99 -1.14
N LEU A 20 -3.65 -30.59 -0.83
CA LEU A 20 -2.46 -30.58 -1.68
C LEU A 20 -2.49 -31.76 -2.65
N SER A 21 -1.88 -31.60 -3.82
CA SER A 21 -1.74 -32.66 -4.82
C SER A 21 -0.66 -33.68 -4.44
N VAL A 22 0.24 -33.31 -3.52
CA VAL A 22 1.36 -34.13 -3.09
C VAL A 22 1.22 -34.53 -1.62
N ARG A 23 1.81 -35.68 -1.26
CA ARG A 23 1.97 -36.06 0.15
C ARG A 23 3.10 -35.25 0.76
N VAL A 24 2.83 -34.63 1.90
CA VAL A 24 3.79 -33.74 2.60
C VAL A 24 4.60 -34.55 3.59
N SER A 25 5.92 -34.59 3.45
CA SER A 25 6.85 -35.14 4.43
C SER A 25 7.18 -34.10 5.52
N ASP A 26 7.81 -34.57 6.61
CA ASP A 26 8.27 -33.66 7.69
C ASP A 26 9.23 -32.58 7.15
N ALA A 27 10.13 -32.97 6.25
CA ALA A 27 11.05 -32.03 5.61
C ALA A 27 10.32 -30.98 4.74
N ASP A 28 9.21 -31.37 4.10
CA ASP A 28 8.39 -30.45 3.30
C ASP A 28 7.65 -29.44 4.19
N TRP A 29 7.18 -29.84 5.38
CA TRP A 29 6.61 -28.91 6.35
C TRP A 29 7.57 -27.82 6.77
N HIS A 30 8.83 -28.16 7.01
CA HIS A 30 9.89 -27.18 7.29
C HIS A 30 10.14 -26.24 6.11
N ARG A 31 10.10 -26.75 4.87
CA ARG A 31 10.21 -25.92 3.65
C ARG A 31 9.05 -24.95 3.51
N LEU A 32 7.82 -25.39 3.76
CA LEU A 32 6.62 -24.54 3.75
C LEU A 32 6.70 -23.43 4.82
N PHE A 33 7.17 -23.77 6.02
CA PHE A 33 7.38 -22.80 7.09
C PHE A 33 8.39 -21.72 6.68
N GLU A 34 9.57 -22.11 6.19
CA GLU A 34 10.61 -21.17 5.75
C GLU A 34 10.16 -20.35 4.52
N PHE A 35 9.39 -20.94 3.62
CA PHE A 35 8.77 -20.21 2.52
C PHE A 35 7.81 -19.12 3.01
N CYS A 36 6.91 -19.43 3.94
CA CYS A 36 6.00 -18.46 4.53
C CYS A 36 6.76 -17.35 5.28
N LYS A 37 7.84 -17.70 5.98
CA LYS A 37 8.70 -16.73 6.66
C LYS A 37 9.36 -15.77 5.66
N ARG A 38 9.93 -16.29 4.57
CA ARG A 38 10.55 -15.48 3.51
C ARG A 38 9.58 -14.55 2.80
N GLN A 39 8.31 -14.94 2.69
CA GLN A 39 7.25 -14.18 2.01
C GLN A 39 6.40 -13.32 2.97
N ALA A 40 6.75 -13.30 4.28
CA ALA A 40 5.98 -12.62 5.33
C ALA A 40 4.51 -13.09 5.41
N LEU A 41 4.30 -14.40 5.30
CA LEU A 41 3.00 -15.07 5.27
C LEU A 41 2.83 -16.09 6.41
N ILE A 42 3.58 -15.96 7.51
CA ILE A 42 3.54 -16.90 8.63
C ILE A 42 2.12 -17.10 9.18
N GLY A 43 1.41 -16.03 9.50
CA GLY A 43 0.05 -16.14 10.06
C GLY A 43 -0.92 -16.76 9.06
N VAL A 44 -0.90 -16.31 7.82
CA VAL A 44 -1.74 -16.86 6.74
C VAL A 44 -1.38 -18.32 6.45
N GLY A 45 -0.10 -18.67 6.44
CA GLY A 45 0.35 -20.05 6.26
C GLY A 45 -0.14 -20.97 7.38
N PHE A 46 -0.25 -20.45 8.61
CA PHE A 46 -0.82 -21.24 9.72
C PHE A 46 -2.30 -21.59 9.49
N THR A 47 -3.08 -20.71 8.85
CA THR A 47 -4.46 -21.05 8.44
C THR A 47 -4.48 -22.26 7.48
N ALA A 48 -3.51 -22.36 6.54
CA ALA A 48 -3.41 -23.55 5.71
C ALA A 48 -3.08 -24.81 6.52
N VAL A 49 -2.19 -24.69 7.53
CA VAL A 49 -1.87 -25.83 8.43
C VAL A 49 -3.11 -26.31 9.15
N GLU A 50 -3.95 -25.40 9.67
CA GLU A 50 -5.20 -25.75 10.36
C GLU A 50 -6.21 -26.42 9.41
N LYS A 51 -6.40 -25.85 8.21
CA LYS A 51 -7.31 -26.41 7.18
C LYS A 51 -6.86 -27.81 6.72
N LEU A 52 -5.55 -28.01 6.50
CA LEU A 52 -4.98 -29.30 6.13
C LEU A 52 -5.10 -30.33 7.26
N HIS A 53 -4.89 -29.89 8.52
CA HIS A 53 -5.07 -30.77 9.68
C HIS A 53 -6.50 -31.28 9.79
N ALA A 54 -7.49 -30.45 9.51
CA ALA A 54 -8.91 -30.82 9.53
C ALA A 54 -9.26 -31.90 8.50
N VAL A 55 -8.47 -32.06 7.44
CA VAL A 55 -8.63 -33.11 6.41
C VAL A 55 -7.61 -34.26 6.55
N GLY A 56 -6.94 -34.36 7.72
CA GLY A 56 -6.04 -35.47 8.06
C GLY A 56 -4.59 -35.33 7.58
N VAL A 57 -4.19 -34.16 7.02
CA VAL A 57 -2.80 -33.88 6.64
C VAL A 57 -2.09 -33.20 7.83
N VAL A 58 -1.26 -33.93 8.54
CA VAL A 58 -0.74 -33.54 9.85
C VAL A 58 0.66 -32.94 9.74
N CYS A 59 0.81 -31.73 10.24
CA CYS A 59 2.12 -31.10 10.45
C CYS A 59 2.78 -31.65 11.75
N PRO A 60 4.11 -31.87 11.77
CA PRO A 60 4.81 -32.32 12.97
C PRO A 60 4.48 -31.44 14.20
N ALA A 61 4.16 -32.05 15.34
CA ALA A 61 3.61 -31.34 16.51
C ALA A 61 4.48 -30.17 16.98
N ALA A 62 5.80 -30.38 17.06
CA ALA A 62 6.74 -29.32 17.50
C ALA A 62 6.72 -28.13 16.54
N LEU A 63 6.75 -28.36 15.24
CA LEU A 63 6.72 -27.31 14.21
C LEU A 63 5.35 -26.58 14.21
N ARG A 64 4.25 -27.33 14.35
CA ARG A 64 2.91 -26.77 14.43
C ARG A 64 2.76 -25.83 15.64
N MET A 65 3.29 -26.23 16.81
CA MET A 65 3.29 -25.37 18.01
C MET A 65 4.14 -24.09 17.80
N GLN A 66 5.32 -24.22 17.19
CA GLN A 66 6.15 -23.06 16.83
C GLN A 66 5.43 -22.12 15.88
N TRP A 67 4.79 -22.65 14.85
CA TRP A 67 4.05 -21.86 13.84
C TRP A 67 2.86 -21.16 14.46
N MET A 68 2.08 -21.88 15.30
CA MET A 68 0.97 -21.33 16.05
C MET A 68 1.41 -20.16 16.95
N ALA A 69 2.51 -20.32 17.69
CA ALA A 69 3.02 -19.27 18.57
C ALA A 69 3.34 -17.97 17.79
N LEU A 70 3.93 -18.09 16.60
CA LEU A 70 4.21 -16.94 15.73
C LEU A 70 2.92 -16.35 15.14
N ALA A 71 1.95 -17.17 14.76
CA ALA A 71 0.65 -16.68 14.28
C ALA A 71 -0.08 -15.88 15.37
N LEU A 72 -0.12 -16.37 16.60
CA LEU A 72 -0.70 -15.65 17.75
C LEU A 72 0.05 -14.34 18.07
N GLN A 73 1.36 -14.27 17.88
CA GLN A 73 2.11 -13.01 18.01
C GLN A 73 1.69 -12.00 16.94
N ILE A 74 1.47 -12.46 15.70
CA ILE A 74 0.99 -11.61 14.60
C ILE A 74 -0.42 -11.09 14.91
N GLU A 75 -1.32 -11.95 15.39
CA GLU A 75 -2.69 -11.56 15.77
C GLU A 75 -2.70 -10.47 16.85
N ARG A 76 -1.97 -10.68 17.94
CA ARG A 76 -1.82 -9.66 19.02
C ARG A 76 -1.22 -8.35 18.51
N ARG A 77 -0.24 -8.44 17.60
CA ARG A 77 0.36 -7.24 17.00
C ARG A 77 -0.66 -6.49 16.15
N ASN A 78 -1.52 -7.18 15.42
CA ASN A 78 -2.57 -6.56 14.62
C ASN A 78 -3.62 -5.87 15.48
N ASP A 79 -4.00 -6.47 16.62
CA ASP A 79 -4.95 -5.83 17.58
C ASP A 79 -4.37 -4.51 18.09
N LEU A 80 -3.09 -4.49 18.49
CA LEU A 80 -2.39 -3.27 18.91
C LEU A 80 -2.33 -2.23 17.78
N LEU A 81 -2.00 -2.64 16.55
CA LEU A 81 -1.92 -1.73 15.41
C LEU A 81 -3.28 -1.14 15.05
N ASN A 82 -4.37 -1.90 15.18
CA ASN A 82 -5.73 -1.38 14.99
C ASN A 82 -6.04 -0.25 15.97
N GLU A 83 -5.72 -0.45 17.25
CA GLU A 83 -5.90 0.56 18.28
C GLU A 83 -5.04 1.80 17.99
N GLN A 84 -3.77 1.61 17.65
CA GLN A 84 -2.87 2.71 17.31
C GLN A 84 -3.33 3.50 16.08
N CYS A 85 -3.87 2.84 15.04
CA CYS A 85 -4.45 3.52 13.88
C CYS A 85 -5.65 4.37 14.25
N SER A 86 -6.55 3.86 15.11
CA SER A 86 -7.72 4.60 15.61
C SER A 86 -7.31 5.83 16.41
N GLN A 87 -6.39 5.67 17.37
CA GLN A 87 -5.88 6.77 18.19
C GLN A 87 -5.16 7.83 17.34
N LEU A 88 -4.36 7.41 16.36
CA LEU A 88 -3.67 8.31 15.43
C LEU A 88 -4.67 9.13 14.63
N ALA A 89 -5.66 8.47 14.02
CA ALA A 89 -6.70 9.12 13.23
C ALA A 89 -7.49 10.14 14.07
N GLY A 90 -7.92 9.76 15.26
CA GLY A 90 -8.67 10.66 16.16
C GLY A 90 -7.86 11.89 16.58
N ARG A 91 -6.56 11.72 16.89
CA ARG A 91 -5.68 12.83 17.24
C ARG A 91 -5.47 13.79 16.06
N TYR A 92 -5.21 13.27 14.86
CA TYR A 92 -5.00 14.10 13.68
C TYR A 92 -6.27 14.86 13.28
N GLU A 93 -7.43 14.22 13.39
CA GLU A 93 -8.72 14.87 13.14
C GLU A 93 -9.01 15.99 14.15
N HIS A 94 -8.73 15.76 15.44
CA HIS A 94 -8.84 16.80 16.47
C HIS A 94 -7.96 18.02 16.14
N ASP A 95 -6.78 17.78 15.55
CA ASP A 95 -5.81 18.83 15.22
C ASP A 95 -6.03 19.43 13.81
N GLY A 96 -7.16 19.17 13.16
CA GLY A 96 -7.56 19.79 11.88
C GLY A 96 -7.02 19.09 10.62
N LEU A 97 -6.69 17.81 10.72
CA LEU A 97 -6.21 16.99 9.61
C LEU A 97 -7.15 15.81 9.33
N SER A 98 -7.42 15.55 8.06
CA SER A 98 -8.10 14.32 7.64
C SER A 98 -7.09 13.22 7.35
N THR A 99 -7.42 11.99 7.73
CA THR A 99 -6.52 10.84 7.60
C THR A 99 -7.19 9.64 6.94
N CYS A 100 -6.37 8.84 6.25
CA CYS A 100 -6.78 7.60 5.62
C CYS A 100 -5.64 6.56 5.73
N ILE A 101 -5.88 5.41 6.33
CA ILE A 101 -4.89 4.34 6.46
C ILE A 101 -4.74 3.62 5.13
N LEU A 102 -3.58 3.77 4.48
CA LEU A 102 -3.36 3.35 3.09
C LEU A 102 -3.14 1.85 2.91
N LYS A 103 -2.37 1.24 3.78
CA LYS A 103 -1.95 -0.17 3.72
C LYS A 103 -1.90 -0.74 5.15
N GLY A 104 -1.24 -1.86 5.37
CA GLY A 104 -1.21 -2.45 6.70
C GLY A 104 -2.62 -2.79 7.18
N GLN A 105 -3.09 -2.08 8.20
CA GLN A 105 -4.39 -2.31 8.83
C GLN A 105 -5.57 -2.00 7.88
N GLY A 106 -5.43 -1.00 6.98
CA GLY A 106 -6.43 -0.75 5.94
C GLY A 106 -6.62 -1.95 5.01
N ASN A 107 -5.53 -2.64 4.65
CA ASN A 107 -5.63 -3.85 3.82
C ASN A 107 -6.18 -5.06 4.56
N CYS A 108 -5.93 -5.19 5.87
CA CYS A 108 -6.49 -6.28 6.66
C CYS A 108 -8.01 -6.37 6.55
N LEU A 109 -8.70 -5.22 6.41
CA LEU A 109 -10.15 -5.17 6.28
C LEU A 109 -10.69 -5.82 4.99
N ASN A 110 -9.86 -5.96 3.96
CA ASN A 110 -10.23 -6.67 2.72
C ASN A 110 -10.15 -8.20 2.86
N TYR A 111 -9.48 -8.69 3.89
CA TYR A 111 -9.32 -10.13 4.13
C TYR A 111 -10.58 -10.72 4.77
N PRO A 112 -10.91 -11.99 4.50
CA PRO A 112 -11.94 -12.69 5.24
C PRO A 112 -11.57 -12.74 6.73
N GLU A 113 -12.56 -12.81 7.59
CA GLU A 113 -12.42 -12.72 9.06
C GLU A 113 -11.32 -13.65 9.60
N GLU A 114 -11.27 -14.88 9.13
CA GLU A 114 -10.29 -15.90 9.54
C GLU A 114 -8.82 -15.56 9.21
N LEU A 115 -8.59 -14.67 8.23
CA LEU A 115 -7.26 -14.26 7.77
C LEU A 115 -6.90 -12.83 8.20
N ARG A 116 -7.89 -12.03 8.57
CA ARG A 116 -7.74 -10.59 8.81
C ARG A 116 -6.62 -10.27 9.81
N ASN A 117 -6.63 -10.90 10.96
CA ASN A 117 -5.62 -10.68 12.00
C ASN A 117 -4.34 -11.50 11.77
N ARG A 118 -4.29 -12.38 10.76
CA ARG A 118 -3.13 -13.23 10.42
C ARG A 118 -2.23 -12.62 9.35
N ARG A 119 -2.63 -11.50 8.75
CA ARG A 119 -1.76 -10.74 7.85
C ARG A 119 -0.63 -10.10 8.65
N GLN A 120 0.63 -10.35 8.27
CA GLN A 120 1.79 -9.75 8.93
C GLN A 120 1.90 -8.27 8.57
N CYS A 121 1.57 -7.39 9.50
CA CYS A 121 1.72 -5.94 9.40
C CYS A 121 3.02 -5.46 10.06
N GLY A 122 3.47 -4.26 9.76
CA GLY A 122 4.70 -3.66 10.31
C GLY A 122 4.48 -2.24 10.81
N ASP A 123 4.48 -1.31 9.89
CA ASP A 123 4.36 0.13 10.03
C ASP A 123 2.90 0.61 9.82
N ILE A 124 2.65 1.85 10.21
CA ILE A 124 1.39 2.55 9.93
C ILE A 124 1.67 3.57 8.84
N ASP A 125 1.02 3.38 7.69
CA ASP A 125 1.04 4.31 6.56
C ASP A 125 -0.26 5.10 6.53
N VAL A 126 -0.19 6.38 6.83
CA VAL A 126 -1.36 7.23 6.91
C VAL A 126 -1.29 8.36 5.88
N TRP A 127 -2.22 8.36 4.94
CA TRP A 127 -2.41 9.49 4.04
C TRP A 127 -3.13 10.60 4.76
N THR A 128 -2.53 11.77 4.78
CA THR A 128 -2.98 12.91 5.57
C THR A 128 -3.11 14.14 4.69
N VAL A 129 -4.23 14.83 4.82
CA VAL A 129 -4.50 16.11 4.18
C VAL A 129 -5.09 17.08 5.22
N PRO A 130 -4.80 18.40 5.15
CA PRO A 130 -5.47 19.36 6.01
C PRO A 130 -6.96 19.43 5.68
N PHE A 131 -7.79 19.77 6.67
CA PHE A 131 -9.21 20.02 6.42
C PHE A 131 -9.39 21.16 5.41
N GLU A 132 -10.27 20.96 4.44
CA GLU A 132 -10.77 22.08 3.65
C GLU A 132 -11.71 22.91 4.53
N ASN A 133 -11.37 24.18 4.77
CA ASN A 133 -12.31 25.08 5.42
C ASN A 133 -13.48 25.42 4.44
N GLU A 134 -14.61 25.83 5.01
CA GLU A 134 -15.84 26.07 4.26
C GLU A 134 -15.69 27.20 3.21
N GLU A 135 -14.82 28.15 3.46
CA GLU A 135 -14.49 29.25 2.54
C GLU A 135 -13.76 28.77 1.28
N CYS A 136 -12.83 27.83 1.41
CA CYS A 136 -12.17 27.16 0.28
C CYS A 136 -13.14 26.33 -0.56
N ARG A 137 -14.10 25.64 0.09
CA ARG A 137 -15.17 24.90 -0.59
C ARG A 137 -16.05 25.82 -1.44
N LEU A 138 -16.48 26.94 -0.87
CA LEU A 138 -17.33 27.92 -1.57
C LEU A 138 -16.58 28.58 -2.75
N LYS A 139 -15.29 28.89 -2.61
CA LYS A 139 -14.46 29.41 -3.70
C LYS A 139 -14.33 28.39 -4.84
N LYS A 140 -14.09 27.11 -4.55
CA LYS A 140 -14.03 26.03 -5.56
C LYS A 140 -15.36 25.86 -6.30
N GLN A 141 -16.49 25.90 -5.60
CA GLN A 141 -17.81 25.79 -6.20
C GLN A 141 -18.12 26.98 -7.13
N ARG A 142 -17.76 28.21 -6.75
CA ARG A 142 -17.93 29.41 -7.58
C ARG A 142 -17.06 29.36 -8.84
N SER A 143 -15.76 29.00 -8.73
CA SER A 143 -14.87 28.86 -9.90
C SER A 143 -15.36 27.79 -10.89
N ALA A 144 -15.88 26.65 -10.40
CA ALA A 144 -16.44 25.60 -11.22
C ALA A 144 -17.73 26.07 -11.95
N ALA A 145 -18.58 26.82 -11.26
CA ALA A 145 -19.82 27.40 -11.85
C ALA A 145 -19.54 28.50 -12.89
N GLU A 146 -18.43 29.20 -12.77
CA GLU A 146 -18.01 30.28 -13.68
C GLU A 146 -17.19 29.78 -14.88
N GLY A 147 -16.91 28.48 -14.98
CA GLY A 147 -16.13 27.89 -16.10
C GLY A 147 -14.67 28.34 -16.18
N LYS A 148 -14.16 28.99 -15.14
CA LYS A 148 -12.75 29.42 -15.06
C LYS A 148 -11.87 28.25 -14.70
N ALA A 149 -10.90 27.96 -15.56
CA ALA A 149 -9.91 26.92 -15.30
C ALA A 149 -9.08 27.25 -14.04
N ASN A 150 -8.82 26.23 -13.26
CA ASN A 150 -8.20 26.18 -11.92
C ASN A 150 -6.78 26.79 -11.79
N GLU A 151 -6.44 27.93 -12.40
CA GLU A 151 -5.11 28.52 -12.21
C GLU A 151 -4.93 29.28 -10.90
N GLU A 152 -6.01 29.76 -10.28
CA GLU A 152 -5.94 30.50 -9.00
C GLU A 152 -6.19 29.66 -7.75
N CYS A 153 -6.52 28.36 -7.86
CA CYS A 153 -6.76 27.47 -6.72
C CYS A 153 -5.53 26.71 -6.19
N SER A 154 -4.32 27.08 -6.56
CA SER A 154 -3.11 26.45 -6.00
C SER A 154 -2.87 26.81 -4.51
N GLU A 155 -3.48 27.87 -4.01
CA GLU A 155 -3.35 28.33 -2.62
C GLU A 155 -4.51 27.92 -1.70
N ALA A 156 -5.56 27.30 -2.23
CA ALA A 156 -6.79 26.95 -1.49
C ALA A 156 -6.84 25.48 -1.01
N ASP A 157 -5.71 24.81 -0.88
CA ASP A 157 -5.65 23.53 -0.18
C ASP A 157 -5.74 23.81 1.34
N GLY A 158 -6.70 23.21 2.04
CA GLY A 158 -7.01 23.43 3.46
C GLY A 158 -5.81 23.72 4.35
N GLY A 159 -6.01 24.48 5.41
CA GLY A 159 -4.95 25.00 6.29
C GLY A 159 -5.01 24.44 7.69
N VAL A 160 -3.87 24.39 8.36
CA VAL A 160 -3.73 24.04 9.79
C VAL A 160 -2.92 25.14 10.48
N ALA A 161 -3.48 25.68 11.56
CA ALA A 161 -2.76 26.62 12.44
C ALA A 161 -1.84 25.81 13.36
N ILE A 162 -0.52 26.02 13.23
CA ILE A 162 0.48 25.32 14.03
C ILE A 162 1.13 26.32 14.99
N ALA A 163 1.19 25.96 16.27
CA ALA A 163 1.90 26.74 17.29
C ALA A 163 3.41 26.71 17.02
N VAL A 164 4.00 27.89 16.81
CA VAL A 164 5.43 28.09 16.62
C VAL A 164 5.95 28.90 17.78
N GLN A 165 6.94 28.36 18.49
CA GLN A 165 7.58 29.06 19.58
C GLN A 165 8.57 30.08 19.02
N THR A 166 8.25 31.38 19.15
CA THR A 166 9.05 32.49 18.63
C THR A 166 9.97 33.12 19.68
N GLY A 167 9.75 32.77 20.97
CA GLY A 167 10.53 33.22 22.12
C GLY A 167 10.44 32.23 23.29
N LYS A 168 11.00 32.59 24.48
CA LYS A 168 10.95 31.73 25.66
C LYS A 168 9.52 31.49 26.20
N GLU A 169 8.61 32.47 25.98
CA GLU A 169 7.22 32.44 26.46
C GLU A 169 6.19 32.73 25.33
N ASP A 170 6.64 33.21 24.16
CA ASP A 170 5.75 33.61 23.09
C ASP A 170 5.47 32.43 22.14
N VAL A 171 4.19 32.15 21.94
CA VAL A 171 3.68 31.16 20.97
C VAL A 171 2.87 31.90 19.92
N GLU A 172 3.31 31.82 18.67
CA GLU A 172 2.60 32.36 17.53
C GLU A 172 1.95 31.20 16.75
N TYR A 173 0.71 31.38 16.29
CA TYR A 173 0.03 30.42 15.43
C TYR A 173 0.23 30.82 13.99
N VAL A 174 0.97 29.96 13.24
CA VAL A 174 1.23 30.16 11.81
C VAL A 174 0.35 29.17 11.03
N GLU A 175 -0.44 29.70 10.11
CA GLU A 175 -1.26 28.87 9.23
C GLU A 175 -0.42 28.34 8.07
N TYR A 176 -0.44 27.03 7.87
CA TYR A 176 0.19 26.32 6.75
C TYR A 176 -0.85 25.61 5.92
N HIS A 177 -0.64 25.53 4.60
CA HIS A 177 -1.59 24.97 3.66
C HIS A 177 -1.04 23.74 2.95
N GLY A 178 -1.95 22.86 2.51
CA GLY A 178 -1.66 21.69 1.70
C GLY A 178 -0.55 20.80 2.28
N ARG A 179 0.37 20.35 1.44
CA ARG A 179 1.48 19.49 1.86
C ARG A 179 2.37 20.10 2.96
N LYS A 180 2.59 21.41 2.93
CA LYS A 180 3.42 22.10 3.93
C LYS A 180 2.80 21.99 5.31
N ALA A 181 1.49 22.07 5.42
CA ALA A 181 0.77 21.89 6.68
C ALA A 181 1.06 20.51 7.30
N VAL A 182 0.99 19.46 6.53
CA VAL A 182 1.28 18.09 7.01
C VAL A 182 2.73 17.94 7.47
N ILE A 183 3.69 18.49 6.72
CA ILE A 183 5.12 18.43 7.06
C ILE A 183 5.39 19.18 8.36
N GLU A 184 4.89 20.44 8.50
CA GLU A 184 5.12 21.25 9.69
C GLU A 184 4.40 20.69 10.93
N TYR A 185 3.22 20.09 10.73
CA TYR A 185 2.52 19.40 11.81
C TYR A 185 3.37 18.21 12.36
N VAL A 186 3.93 17.38 11.50
CA VAL A 186 4.79 16.27 11.94
C VAL A 186 6.09 16.78 12.57
N ARG A 187 6.67 17.86 12.06
CA ARG A 187 7.83 18.53 12.69
C ARG A 187 7.49 19.03 14.10
N MET A 188 6.30 19.63 14.28
CA MET A 188 5.81 20.04 15.60
C MET A 188 5.70 18.82 16.54
N GLN A 189 5.13 17.69 16.08
CA GLN A 189 5.06 16.48 16.90
C GLN A 189 6.44 16.00 17.36
N HIS A 190 7.46 16.03 16.49
CA HIS A 190 8.84 15.70 16.89
C HIS A 190 9.38 16.62 17.97
N ARG A 191 9.12 17.93 17.89
CA ARG A 191 9.51 18.89 18.94
C ARG A 191 8.82 18.61 20.26
N LEU A 192 7.52 18.30 20.24
CA LEU A 192 6.74 18.01 21.45
C LEU A 192 7.22 16.76 22.20
N VAL A 193 7.72 15.73 21.51
CA VAL A 193 8.30 14.55 22.15
C VAL A 193 9.80 14.73 22.50
N GLY A 194 10.35 15.93 22.37
CA GLY A 194 11.73 16.24 22.71
C GLY A 194 12.76 15.61 21.76
N SER A 195 12.39 15.28 20.55
CA SER A 195 13.31 14.73 19.55
C SER A 195 14.25 15.81 19.03
N ASN A 196 15.55 15.63 19.24
CA ASN A 196 16.60 16.49 18.67
C ASN A 196 16.95 16.12 17.23
N VAL A 197 16.32 15.08 16.66
CA VAL A 197 16.59 14.61 15.31
C VAL A 197 15.50 15.12 14.38
N SER A 198 15.90 15.81 13.31
CA SER A 198 14.96 16.20 12.24
C SER A 198 14.34 14.97 11.60
N PRO A 199 13.02 14.94 11.38
CA PRO A 199 12.35 13.82 10.73
C PRO A 199 12.85 13.64 9.30
N ILE A 200 12.94 12.40 8.87
CA ILE A 200 13.32 12.08 7.48
C ILE A 200 12.14 12.41 6.56
N ILE A 201 12.36 13.33 5.63
CA ILE A 201 11.37 13.70 4.62
C ILE A 201 11.73 13.01 3.31
N ARG A 202 10.78 12.23 2.77
CA ARG A 202 10.86 11.65 1.43
C ARG A 202 9.93 12.40 0.47
N TYR A 203 9.96 12.03 -0.79
CA TYR A 203 9.12 12.68 -1.80
C TYR A 203 7.62 12.60 -1.52
N HIS A 204 7.16 11.54 -0.87
CA HIS A 204 5.73 11.25 -0.65
C HIS A 204 5.32 11.17 0.81
N HIS A 205 6.24 10.99 1.76
CA HIS A 205 5.94 10.92 3.18
C HIS A 205 7.00 11.60 4.05
N ILE A 206 6.66 11.79 5.30
CA ILE A 206 7.55 12.18 6.39
C ILE A 206 7.40 11.16 7.53
N GLU A 207 8.51 10.78 8.15
CA GLU A 207 8.50 9.89 9.31
C GLU A 207 8.02 10.66 10.55
N ALA A 208 6.94 10.20 11.18
CA ALA A 208 6.42 10.77 12.43
C ALA A 208 7.05 10.09 13.66
N PRO A 209 6.90 10.66 14.87
CA PRO A 209 7.30 9.98 16.10
C PRO A 209 6.62 8.61 16.22
N LYS A 210 7.38 7.61 16.67
CA LYS A 210 6.86 6.25 16.87
C LYS A 210 5.76 6.23 17.93
N ILE A 211 4.75 5.39 17.73
CA ILE A 211 3.71 5.13 18.72
C ILE A 211 4.01 3.76 19.33
N ASP A 212 4.42 3.72 20.60
CA ASP A 212 4.77 2.49 21.33
C ASP A 212 5.70 1.55 20.53
N GLY A 213 6.72 2.14 19.89
CA GLY A 213 7.70 1.41 19.08
C GLY A 213 7.25 1.13 17.64
N THR A 214 6.01 1.44 17.25
CA THR A 214 5.51 1.33 15.87
C THR A 214 5.96 2.52 15.03
N GLU A 215 6.54 2.26 13.88
CA GLU A 215 6.90 3.28 12.90
C GLU A 215 5.65 3.83 12.21
N VAL A 216 5.62 5.16 12.01
CA VAL A 216 4.50 5.87 11.39
C VAL A 216 5.03 6.70 10.22
N GLU A 217 4.57 6.39 9.02
CA GLU A 217 4.84 7.16 7.82
C GLU A 217 3.63 8.00 7.44
N VAL A 218 3.78 9.32 7.54
CA VAL A 218 2.71 10.28 7.22
C VAL A 218 2.84 10.68 5.75
N HIS A 219 1.96 10.16 4.93
CA HIS A 219 1.94 10.39 3.50
C HIS A 219 1.16 11.66 3.16
N PHE A 220 1.82 12.66 2.61
CA PHE A 220 1.16 13.81 1.97
C PHE A 220 0.95 13.58 0.46
N ARG A 221 1.40 12.46 -0.06
CA ARG A 221 1.10 11.85 -1.36
C ARG A 221 0.97 10.34 -1.18
N PRO A 222 -0.09 9.69 -1.64
CA PRO A 222 -0.23 8.24 -1.48
C PRO A 222 0.91 7.44 -2.11
N CYS A 223 1.32 7.82 -3.33
CA CYS A 223 2.41 7.20 -4.07
C CYS A 223 2.98 8.19 -5.10
N TYR A 224 3.95 7.75 -5.91
CA TYR A 224 4.56 8.56 -6.96
C TYR A 224 5.05 7.69 -8.12
N ALA A 225 5.35 8.34 -9.24
CA ALA A 225 6.04 7.77 -10.39
C ALA A 225 7.33 8.57 -10.68
N HIS A 226 8.33 7.92 -11.27
CA HIS A 226 9.59 8.61 -11.63
C HIS A 226 9.42 9.52 -12.84
N SER A 227 8.59 9.14 -13.82
CA SER A 227 8.24 10.00 -14.97
C SER A 227 7.44 11.22 -14.51
N PRO A 228 7.90 12.47 -14.78
CA PRO A 228 7.22 13.69 -14.35
C PRO A 228 5.76 13.78 -14.81
N LEU A 229 5.50 13.41 -16.07
CA LEU A 229 4.15 13.45 -16.64
C LEU A 229 3.22 12.44 -16.00
N LYS A 230 3.68 11.21 -15.79
CA LYS A 230 2.90 10.17 -15.11
C LYS A 230 2.67 10.53 -13.66
N ASN A 231 3.69 11.06 -12.99
CA ASN A 231 3.58 11.52 -11.62
C ASN A 231 2.56 12.66 -11.49
N TRP A 232 2.59 13.64 -12.39
CA TRP A 232 1.60 14.73 -12.40
C TRP A 232 0.16 14.21 -12.53
N ARG A 233 -0.08 13.28 -13.49
CA ARG A 233 -1.40 12.64 -13.66
C ARG A 233 -1.81 11.88 -12.40
N MET A 234 -0.90 11.14 -11.80
CA MET A 234 -1.12 10.37 -10.59
C MET A 234 -1.48 11.25 -9.39
N GLN A 235 -0.70 12.34 -9.15
CA GLN A 235 -0.97 13.26 -8.06
C GLN A 235 -2.33 13.95 -8.22
N ARG A 236 -2.67 14.37 -9.44
CA ARG A 236 -3.97 14.97 -9.74
C ARG A 236 -5.10 13.98 -9.45
N TRP A 237 -4.99 12.75 -9.94
CA TRP A 237 -6.01 11.73 -9.72
C TRP A 237 -6.22 11.43 -8.24
N PHE A 238 -5.16 11.26 -7.45
CA PHE A 238 -5.28 11.06 -6.01
C PHE A 238 -5.86 12.27 -5.29
N LYS A 239 -5.51 13.49 -5.71
CA LYS A 239 -6.10 14.71 -5.15
C LYS A 239 -7.61 14.75 -5.39
N ASP A 240 -8.06 14.41 -6.60
CA ASP A 240 -9.48 14.39 -6.97
C ASP A 240 -10.29 13.33 -6.17
N HIS A 241 -9.62 12.29 -5.65
CA HIS A 241 -10.24 11.21 -4.87
C HIS A 241 -9.93 11.26 -3.35
N ALA A 242 -9.26 12.30 -2.88
CA ALA A 242 -8.88 12.40 -1.47
C ALA A 242 -10.10 12.47 -0.54
N ASP A 243 -11.05 13.33 -0.84
CA ASP A 243 -12.23 13.58 0.00
C ASP A 243 -13.07 12.31 0.22
N VAL A 244 -13.29 11.52 -0.81
CA VAL A 244 -14.05 10.26 -0.68
C VAL A 244 -13.30 9.22 0.15
N CYS A 245 -11.96 9.18 0.10
CA CYS A 245 -11.17 8.29 0.92
C CYS A 245 -11.15 8.73 2.39
N MET A 246 -10.98 10.02 2.66
CA MET A 246 -10.97 10.56 4.03
C MET A 246 -12.32 10.38 4.74
N LYS A 247 -13.43 10.36 3.99
CA LYS A 247 -14.78 10.12 4.51
C LYS A 247 -15.16 8.66 4.63
N ASN A 248 -14.40 7.73 4.01
CA ASN A 248 -14.69 6.30 4.03
C ASN A 248 -14.26 5.67 5.37
N LYS A 249 -14.92 6.07 6.45
CA LYS A 249 -14.64 5.60 7.80
C LYS A 249 -15.13 4.17 8.03
N THR A 250 -14.30 3.40 8.69
CA THR A 250 -14.58 2.02 9.08
C THR A 250 -15.11 1.94 10.51
N HIS A 251 -15.68 0.79 10.88
CA HIS A 251 -16.06 0.49 12.26
C HIS A 251 -14.87 0.48 13.24
N MET A 252 -13.64 0.46 12.73
CA MET A 252 -12.40 0.49 13.53
C MET A 252 -12.00 1.91 13.95
N GLY A 253 -12.77 2.95 13.58
CA GLY A 253 -12.52 4.35 13.98
C GLY A 253 -11.52 5.11 13.10
N PHE A 254 -11.04 4.53 12.00
CA PHE A 254 -10.20 5.20 11.00
C PHE A 254 -10.77 5.03 9.59
N ALA A 255 -10.41 5.93 8.69
CA ALA A 255 -10.78 5.83 7.28
C ALA A 255 -9.77 4.99 6.49
N VAL A 256 -10.25 4.40 5.38
CA VAL A 256 -9.45 3.64 4.41
C VAL A 256 -9.80 4.08 2.99
N PRO A 257 -8.94 3.86 1.98
CA PRO A 257 -9.31 4.13 0.60
C PRO A 257 -10.58 3.38 0.20
N THR A 258 -11.45 3.99 -0.60
CA THR A 258 -12.57 3.26 -1.21
C THR A 258 -12.03 2.09 -2.04
N ALA A 259 -12.83 1.05 -2.27
CA ALA A 259 -12.34 -0.15 -2.98
C ALA A 259 -11.74 0.18 -4.36
N SER A 260 -12.34 1.09 -5.12
CA SER A 260 -11.82 1.55 -6.42
C SER A 260 -10.46 2.26 -6.29
N VAL A 261 -10.35 3.18 -5.34
CA VAL A 261 -9.08 3.90 -5.09
C VAL A 261 -8.03 2.93 -4.57
N ASN A 262 -8.41 1.98 -3.72
CA ASN A 262 -7.49 0.98 -3.18
C ASN A 262 -6.89 0.08 -4.26
N VAL A 263 -7.68 -0.40 -5.22
CA VAL A 263 -7.18 -1.20 -6.35
C VAL A 263 -6.16 -0.42 -7.19
N VAL A 264 -6.39 0.86 -7.44
CA VAL A 264 -5.43 1.72 -8.15
C VAL A 264 -4.19 1.99 -7.30
N TYR A 265 -4.37 2.37 -6.04
CA TYR A 265 -3.28 2.65 -5.11
C TYR A 265 -2.36 1.44 -4.91
N GLN A 266 -2.93 0.27 -4.63
CA GLN A 266 -2.19 -0.96 -4.43
C GLN A 266 -1.35 -1.33 -5.67
N MET A 267 -1.88 -1.15 -6.88
CA MET A 267 -1.13 -1.37 -8.12
C MET A 267 0.06 -0.41 -8.23
N CYS A 268 -0.14 0.88 -7.89
CA CYS A 268 0.94 1.87 -7.85
C CYS A 268 2.02 1.47 -6.83
N HIS A 269 1.59 1.03 -5.65
CA HIS A 269 2.47 0.60 -4.57
C HIS A 269 3.28 -0.66 -4.97
N LEU A 270 2.65 -1.67 -5.56
CA LEU A 270 3.32 -2.86 -6.10
C LEU A 270 4.37 -2.46 -7.15
N PHE A 271 4.02 -1.55 -8.06
CA PHE A 271 4.91 -1.10 -9.11
C PHE A 271 6.13 -0.37 -8.55
N SER A 272 5.93 0.53 -7.59
CA SER A 272 7.03 1.25 -6.92
C SER A 272 8.00 0.27 -6.24
N HIS A 273 7.50 -0.67 -5.44
CA HIS A 273 8.35 -1.68 -4.79
C HIS A 273 9.07 -2.59 -5.79
N TYR A 274 8.42 -2.95 -6.89
CA TYR A 274 9.06 -3.74 -7.95
C TYR A 274 10.29 -3.03 -8.51
N PHE A 275 10.27 -1.69 -8.61
CA PHE A 275 11.42 -0.89 -9.03
C PHE A 275 12.45 -0.71 -7.91
N ASP A 276 12.01 -0.38 -6.71
CA ASP A 276 12.90 0.10 -5.65
C ASP A 276 13.57 -0.99 -4.84
N GLU A 277 12.85 -2.01 -4.40
CA GLU A 277 13.33 -2.97 -3.39
C GLU A 277 13.09 -4.42 -3.78
N GLY A 278 11.94 -4.72 -4.31
CA GLY A 278 11.40 -6.04 -4.62
C GLY A 278 10.04 -6.25 -3.99
N LEU A 279 9.30 -7.21 -4.54
CA LEU A 279 7.97 -7.60 -4.08
C LEU A 279 8.03 -8.94 -3.37
N GLY A 280 7.11 -9.15 -2.41
CA GLY A 280 6.81 -10.45 -1.84
C GLY A 280 5.35 -10.86 -2.12
N LEU A 281 5.04 -12.12 -1.84
CA LEU A 281 3.68 -12.64 -2.04
C LEU A 281 2.67 -12.02 -1.06
N ARG A 282 3.11 -11.46 0.06
CA ARG A 282 2.22 -10.74 0.98
C ARG A 282 1.55 -9.56 0.29
N GLN A 283 2.31 -8.73 -0.44
CA GLN A 283 1.75 -7.58 -1.16
C GLN A 283 0.82 -8.02 -2.30
N LEU A 284 1.15 -9.12 -2.97
CA LEU A 284 0.27 -9.70 -3.99
C LEU A 284 -1.03 -10.25 -3.38
N MET A 285 -0.97 -10.81 -2.18
CA MET A 285 -2.16 -11.27 -1.44
C MET A 285 -3.04 -10.10 -1.01
N ASP A 286 -2.46 -8.96 -0.61
CA ASP A 286 -3.21 -7.73 -0.35
C ASP A 286 -4.00 -7.32 -1.60
N TYR A 287 -3.36 -7.35 -2.75
CA TYR A 287 -4.00 -7.00 -4.01
C TYR A 287 -5.07 -8.03 -4.43
N TYR A 288 -4.82 -9.32 -4.19
CA TYR A 288 -5.80 -10.39 -4.41
C TYR A 288 -7.12 -10.12 -3.67
N PHE A 289 -7.05 -9.74 -2.39
CA PHE A 289 -8.25 -9.45 -1.61
C PHE A 289 -8.87 -8.09 -1.97
N ALA A 290 -8.06 -7.08 -2.27
CA ALA A 290 -8.56 -5.79 -2.73
C ALA A 290 -9.38 -5.91 -4.03
N LEU A 291 -8.93 -6.72 -4.99
CA LEU A 291 -9.68 -7.00 -6.23
C LEU A 291 -11.03 -7.67 -5.97
N ARG A 292 -11.10 -8.59 -5.00
CA ARG A 292 -12.36 -9.27 -4.66
C ARG A 292 -13.37 -8.33 -4.04
N VAL A 293 -12.93 -7.47 -3.12
CA VAL A 293 -13.80 -6.45 -2.51
C VAL A 293 -14.31 -5.49 -3.58
N TRP A 294 -13.40 -4.92 -4.38
CA TRP A 294 -13.77 -4.01 -5.45
C TRP A 294 -14.74 -4.63 -6.47
N HIS A 295 -14.52 -5.89 -6.86
CA HIS A 295 -15.42 -6.58 -7.79
C HIS A 295 -16.82 -6.73 -7.21
N ASN A 296 -16.94 -7.06 -5.91
CA ASN A 296 -18.22 -7.17 -5.23
C ASN A 296 -18.95 -5.81 -5.24
N ASP A 297 -18.26 -4.70 -4.94
CA ASP A 297 -18.82 -3.35 -5.01
C ASP A 297 -19.32 -3.01 -6.42
N VAL A 298 -18.57 -3.38 -7.47
CA VAL A 298 -18.98 -3.19 -8.87
C VAL A 298 -20.23 -3.99 -9.20
N MET A 299 -20.35 -5.22 -8.70
CA MET A 299 -21.53 -6.07 -8.93
C MET A 299 -22.75 -5.54 -8.19
N GLU A 300 -22.61 -5.14 -6.94
CA GLU A 300 -23.67 -4.53 -6.14
C GLU A 300 -24.20 -3.25 -6.79
N CYS A 301 -23.32 -2.39 -7.29
CA CYS A 301 -23.71 -1.18 -8.03
C CYS A 301 -24.53 -1.52 -9.28
N LYS A 302 -24.13 -2.54 -10.06
CA LYS A 302 -24.88 -2.99 -11.24
C LYS A 302 -26.26 -3.52 -10.89
N ASP A 303 -26.36 -4.28 -9.80
CA ASP A 303 -27.65 -4.83 -9.33
C ASP A 303 -28.59 -3.72 -8.90
N LEU A 304 -28.12 -2.71 -8.15
CA LEU A 304 -28.90 -1.54 -7.76
C LEU A 304 -29.38 -0.72 -8.99
N GLN A 305 -28.51 -0.56 -10.01
CA GLN A 305 -28.90 0.07 -11.28
C GLN A 305 -30.03 -0.69 -11.98
N SER A 306 -29.90 -2.02 -12.05
CA SER A 306 -30.89 -2.87 -12.71
C SER A 306 -32.27 -2.85 -12.03
N GLN A 307 -32.30 -2.60 -10.71
CA GLN A 307 -33.50 -2.49 -9.90
C GLN A 307 -34.09 -1.07 -9.85
N GLY A 308 -33.48 -0.08 -10.53
CA GLY A 308 -33.94 1.30 -10.50
C GLY A 308 -33.76 2.03 -9.16
N MET A 309 -33.00 1.42 -8.23
CA MET A 309 -32.68 1.98 -6.91
C MET A 309 -31.38 2.79 -6.90
N TRP A 310 -30.93 3.21 -8.09
CA TRP A 310 -29.72 3.98 -8.27
C TRP A 310 -29.91 5.44 -7.87
N SER A 311 -29.02 5.97 -7.04
CA SER A 311 -28.86 7.40 -6.81
C SER A 311 -27.50 7.86 -7.35
N GLU A 312 -27.45 9.00 -8.05
CA GLU A 312 -26.22 9.56 -8.64
C GLU A 312 -25.06 9.71 -7.65
N GLY A 313 -25.33 9.80 -6.34
CA GLY A 313 -24.32 9.93 -5.29
C GLY A 313 -23.55 8.65 -4.96
N LEU A 314 -24.15 7.46 -5.13
CA LEU A 314 -23.48 6.17 -4.83
C LEU A 314 -22.61 5.69 -5.99
N GLY A 315 -22.99 5.98 -7.23
CA GLY A 315 -22.33 5.43 -8.42
C GLY A 315 -21.09 6.14 -8.89
N THR A 316 -20.91 7.39 -8.51
CA THR A 316 -19.71 8.17 -8.84
C THR A 316 -18.45 7.71 -8.07
N GLN A 317 -18.62 6.81 -7.10
CA GLN A 317 -17.51 6.33 -6.25
C GLN A 317 -16.96 4.96 -6.68
N VAL A 318 -17.69 4.17 -7.48
CA VAL A 318 -17.25 2.84 -7.90
C VAL A 318 -16.82 2.87 -9.36
N LEU A 319 -15.52 2.76 -9.60
CA LEU A 319 -14.96 2.72 -10.95
C LEU A 319 -15.19 1.35 -11.59
N SER A 320 -15.59 1.35 -12.84
CA SER A 320 -15.66 0.15 -13.69
C SER A 320 -14.26 -0.40 -13.99
N LYS A 321 -14.21 -1.62 -14.50
CA LYS A 321 -12.97 -2.28 -14.94
C LYS A 321 -12.23 -1.46 -16.01
N GLU A 322 -12.97 -0.90 -16.94
CA GLU A 322 -12.47 -0.07 -18.03
C GLU A 322 -11.85 1.22 -17.52
N GLU A 323 -12.48 1.87 -16.54
CA GLU A 323 -11.99 3.10 -15.89
C GLU A 323 -10.74 2.84 -15.06
N VAL A 324 -10.72 1.80 -14.22
CA VAL A 324 -9.52 1.39 -13.48
C VAL A 324 -8.36 1.16 -14.44
N MET A 325 -8.59 0.44 -15.54
CA MET A 325 -7.54 0.19 -16.53
C MET A 325 -7.12 1.44 -17.30
N ALA A 326 -8.03 2.37 -17.58
CA ALA A 326 -7.71 3.66 -18.19
C ALA A 326 -6.77 4.48 -17.28
N VAL A 327 -7.08 4.55 -15.98
CA VAL A 327 -6.24 5.19 -14.97
C VAL A 327 -4.85 4.54 -14.92
N LEU A 328 -4.78 3.23 -14.76
CA LEU A 328 -3.51 2.51 -14.68
C LEU A 328 -2.65 2.65 -15.96
N ARG A 329 -3.28 2.68 -17.14
CA ARG A 329 -2.58 2.95 -18.42
C ARG A 329 -2.06 4.38 -18.46
N SER A 330 -2.80 5.36 -17.95
CA SER A 330 -2.37 6.76 -17.89
C SER A 330 -1.14 6.95 -16.99
N PHE A 331 -0.97 6.07 -15.98
CA PHE A 331 0.21 6.01 -15.11
C PHE A 331 1.34 5.12 -15.68
N GLY A 332 1.11 4.49 -16.86
CA GLY A 332 2.09 3.61 -17.50
C GLY A 332 2.15 2.20 -16.94
N MET A 333 1.15 1.79 -16.17
CA MET A 333 1.14 0.50 -15.44
C MET A 333 0.34 -0.60 -16.14
N GLY A 334 -0.23 -0.36 -17.34
CA GLY A 334 -1.09 -1.35 -18.01
C GLY A 334 -0.40 -2.71 -18.26
N LYS A 335 0.89 -2.71 -18.64
CA LYS A 335 1.68 -3.92 -18.84
C LYS A 335 1.95 -4.65 -17.52
N PHE A 336 2.23 -3.90 -16.44
CA PHE A 336 2.47 -4.43 -15.11
C PHE A 336 1.19 -5.04 -14.51
N ALA A 337 0.04 -4.41 -14.73
CA ALA A 337 -1.26 -4.96 -14.32
C ALA A 337 -1.48 -6.37 -14.92
N GLY A 338 -1.16 -6.59 -16.19
CA GLY A 338 -1.22 -7.91 -16.80
C GLY A 338 -0.24 -8.91 -16.17
N ALA A 339 0.96 -8.46 -15.79
CA ALA A 339 1.92 -9.31 -15.09
C ALA A 339 1.42 -9.71 -13.69
N VAL A 340 0.81 -8.77 -12.97
CA VAL A 340 0.19 -9.04 -11.65
C VAL A 340 -0.97 -10.03 -11.80
N MET A 341 -1.86 -9.86 -12.80
CA MET A 341 -2.94 -10.83 -13.04
C MET A 341 -2.42 -12.25 -13.26
N TYR A 342 -1.32 -12.41 -14.01
CA TYR A 342 -0.67 -13.71 -14.20
C TYR A 342 -0.19 -14.30 -12.86
N VAL A 343 0.51 -13.50 -12.03
CA VAL A 343 1.02 -13.99 -10.74
C VAL A 343 -0.11 -14.36 -9.79
N LEU A 344 -1.19 -13.57 -9.74
CA LEU A 344 -2.36 -13.90 -8.91
C LEU A 344 -3.05 -15.19 -9.36
N HIS A 345 -3.08 -15.46 -10.69
CA HIS A 345 -3.61 -16.69 -11.23
C HIS A 345 -2.76 -17.89 -10.78
N GLU A 346 -1.46 -17.85 -11.05
CA GLU A 346 -0.55 -18.96 -10.74
C GLU A 346 -0.48 -19.26 -9.23
N VAL A 347 -0.32 -18.21 -8.42
CA VAL A 347 -0.05 -18.38 -6.99
C VAL A 347 -1.33 -18.63 -6.19
N PHE A 348 -2.38 -17.86 -6.42
CA PHE A 348 -3.60 -17.89 -5.60
C PHE A 348 -4.78 -18.54 -6.31
N ALA A 349 -4.65 -18.96 -7.58
CA ALA A 349 -5.74 -19.47 -8.40
C ALA A 349 -6.95 -18.53 -8.43
N ILE A 350 -6.71 -17.22 -8.57
CA ILE A 350 -7.79 -16.22 -8.65
C ILE A 350 -8.65 -16.49 -9.89
N SER A 351 -9.96 -16.46 -9.74
CA SER A 351 -10.88 -16.68 -10.85
C SER A 351 -10.83 -15.50 -11.85
N SER A 352 -10.96 -15.80 -13.14
CA SER A 352 -10.84 -14.85 -14.23
C SER A 352 -11.86 -13.69 -14.18
N HIS A 353 -13.00 -13.86 -13.50
CA HIS A 353 -13.98 -12.79 -13.35
C HIS A 353 -13.46 -11.61 -12.52
N TYR A 354 -12.50 -11.83 -11.62
CA TYR A 354 -11.82 -10.77 -10.86
C TYR A 354 -10.73 -10.04 -11.65
N TYR A 355 -10.35 -10.49 -12.84
CA TYR A 355 -9.29 -9.84 -13.60
C TYR A 355 -9.68 -8.44 -14.05
N ILE A 356 -8.79 -7.48 -13.83
CA ILE A 356 -8.93 -6.13 -14.40
C ILE A 356 -8.48 -6.04 -15.86
N CYS A 357 -7.59 -6.96 -16.28
CA CYS A 357 -7.13 -7.12 -17.66
C CYS A 357 -6.67 -8.56 -17.92
N ALA A 358 -6.42 -8.91 -19.17
CA ALA A 358 -5.86 -10.21 -19.53
C ALA A 358 -4.47 -10.40 -18.89
N PRO A 359 -4.17 -11.59 -18.34
CA PRO A 359 -2.85 -11.92 -17.85
C PRO A 359 -1.77 -11.79 -18.93
N ASN A 360 -0.63 -11.23 -18.57
CA ASN A 360 0.56 -11.16 -19.42
C ASN A 360 1.57 -12.22 -18.94
N GLU A 361 1.56 -13.40 -19.54
CA GLU A 361 2.39 -14.52 -19.14
C GLU A 361 3.89 -14.18 -19.16
N LYS A 362 4.38 -13.53 -20.23
CA LYS A 362 5.79 -13.20 -20.39
C LYS A 362 6.33 -12.32 -19.28
N GLU A 363 5.62 -11.24 -18.97
CA GLU A 363 6.04 -10.32 -17.90
C GLU A 363 5.70 -10.88 -16.52
N GLY A 364 4.62 -11.66 -16.41
CA GLY A 364 4.22 -12.33 -15.18
C GLY A 364 5.23 -13.38 -14.71
N LYS A 365 5.78 -14.19 -15.62
CA LYS A 365 6.86 -15.14 -15.30
C LYS A 365 8.10 -14.42 -14.74
N LYS A 366 8.49 -13.29 -15.33
CA LYS A 366 9.61 -12.49 -14.82
C LYS A 366 9.31 -11.93 -13.42
N LEU A 367 8.11 -11.41 -13.23
CA LEU A 367 7.67 -10.87 -11.94
C LEU A 367 7.68 -11.95 -10.87
N LEU A 368 7.12 -13.13 -11.15
CA LEU A 368 7.09 -14.27 -10.25
C LEU A 368 8.49 -14.75 -9.88
N GLU A 369 9.39 -14.86 -10.87
CA GLU A 369 10.79 -15.24 -10.65
C GLU A 369 11.50 -14.23 -9.70
N GLU A 370 11.29 -12.92 -9.87
CA GLU A 370 11.85 -11.89 -8.98
C GLU A 370 11.27 -12.01 -7.56
N ILE A 371 9.98 -12.27 -7.41
CA ILE A 371 9.30 -12.46 -6.12
C ILE A 371 9.86 -13.70 -5.40
N MET A 372 9.98 -14.82 -6.09
CA MET A 372 10.45 -16.07 -5.50
C MET A 372 11.92 -16.02 -5.09
N LYS A 373 12.76 -15.31 -5.86
CA LYS A 373 14.17 -15.08 -5.52
C LYS A 373 14.35 -14.09 -4.39
N GLY A 374 13.60 -13.00 -4.43
CA GLY A 374 13.76 -11.87 -3.51
C GLY A 374 13.10 -12.06 -2.16
N GLY A 375 11.99 -12.77 -2.10
CA GLY A 375 11.13 -12.81 -0.91
C GLY A 375 10.55 -11.42 -0.58
N ASN A 376 10.01 -11.26 0.62
CA ASN A 376 9.39 -10.01 1.03
C ASN A 376 10.38 -8.84 0.93
N PHE A 377 10.05 -7.79 0.18
CA PHE A 377 10.88 -6.59 -0.08
C PHE A 377 12.29 -6.90 -0.61
N GLY A 378 12.48 -8.02 -1.30
CA GLY A 378 13.80 -8.40 -1.83
C GLY A 378 14.87 -8.63 -0.75
N GLN A 379 14.48 -8.92 0.49
CA GLN A 379 15.40 -9.10 1.62
C GLN A 379 16.28 -10.34 1.48
N TYR A 380 15.78 -11.35 0.78
CA TYR A 380 16.46 -12.64 0.57
C TYR A 380 17.19 -12.73 -0.77
N ASP A 381 17.23 -11.63 -1.55
CA ASP A 381 17.98 -11.60 -2.81
C ASP A 381 19.47 -11.62 -2.57
N THR A 382 20.11 -12.72 -2.92
CA THR A 382 21.56 -12.91 -2.75
C THR A 382 22.39 -12.48 -3.96
N ARG A 383 21.75 -12.20 -5.12
CA ARG A 383 22.45 -11.93 -6.38
C ARG A 383 23.42 -10.75 -6.33
N ASP A 384 23.09 -9.73 -5.54
CA ASP A 384 23.87 -8.51 -5.41
C ASP A 384 24.02 -8.07 -3.94
N ALA A 385 24.02 -9.03 -2.99
CA ALA A 385 23.98 -8.75 -1.54
C ALA A 385 25.17 -7.88 -1.07
N GLY A 386 26.36 -8.09 -1.62
CA GLY A 386 27.55 -7.30 -1.31
C GLY A 386 27.48 -5.85 -1.81
N MET A 387 26.71 -5.58 -2.87
CA MET A 387 26.46 -4.22 -3.36
C MET A 387 25.32 -3.55 -2.58
N LYS A 388 24.25 -4.28 -2.26
CA LYS A 388 23.07 -3.78 -1.52
C LYS A 388 23.46 -3.30 -0.11
N ARG A 389 24.34 -4.03 0.58
CA ARG A 389 24.84 -3.72 1.95
C ARG A 389 26.10 -2.85 1.95
N GLY A 390 26.62 -2.47 0.79
CA GLY A 390 27.79 -1.62 0.67
C GLY A 390 27.50 -0.15 0.97
N GLY A 391 28.56 0.68 1.04
CA GLY A 391 28.40 2.13 1.17
C GLY A 391 27.60 2.75 0.03
N MET A 392 27.33 4.06 0.14
CA MET A 392 26.42 4.82 -0.76
C MET A 392 26.67 4.58 -2.25
N ILE A 393 27.94 4.52 -2.68
CA ILE A 393 28.28 4.28 -4.10
C ILE A 393 27.87 2.87 -4.56
N LYS A 394 28.18 1.83 -3.75
CA LYS A 394 27.81 0.44 -4.08
C LYS A 394 26.28 0.25 -4.10
N HIS A 395 25.59 0.88 -3.17
CA HIS A 395 24.13 0.88 -3.16
C HIS A 395 23.55 1.58 -4.39
N GLY A 396 24.12 2.71 -4.80
CA GLY A 396 23.74 3.41 -6.04
C GLY A 396 23.92 2.54 -7.29
N LEU A 397 25.08 1.85 -7.40
CA LEU A 397 25.34 0.90 -8.49
C LEU A 397 24.39 -0.29 -8.49
N TRP A 398 24.05 -0.83 -7.31
CA TRP A 398 23.05 -1.89 -7.18
C TRP A 398 21.69 -1.44 -7.71
N LYS A 399 21.23 -0.25 -7.34
CA LYS A 399 19.97 0.31 -7.86
C LYS A 399 20.02 0.51 -9.38
N LEU A 400 21.09 1.06 -9.91
CA LEU A 400 21.26 1.23 -11.37
C LEU A 400 21.20 -0.13 -12.09
N LYS A 401 21.90 -1.15 -11.60
CA LYS A 401 21.84 -2.50 -12.16
C LYS A 401 20.42 -3.09 -12.13
N ARG A 402 19.66 -2.82 -11.07
CA ARG A 402 18.26 -3.22 -10.95
C ARG A 402 17.40 -2.54 -12.01
N VAL A 403 17.53 -1.22 -12.18
CA VAL A 403 16.81 -0.43 -13.18
C VAL A 403 17.12 -0.91 -14.60
N LEU A 404 18.38 -1.21 -14.91
CA LEU A 404 18.79 -1.75 -16.21
C LEU A 404 18.14 -3.10 -16.54
N ARG A 405 17.83 -3.93 -15.55
CA ARG A 405 17.06 -5.17 -15.75
C ARG A 405 15.61 -4.89 -16.18
N LEU A 406 15.04 -3.77 -15.73
CA LEU A 406 13.66 -3.38 -15.99
C LEU A 406 13.47 -2.52 -17.25
N VAL A 407 14.55 -1.95 -17.81
CA VAL A 407 14.46 -1.02 -18.94
C VAL A 407 13.76 -1.61 -20.16
N ARG A 408 13.94 -2.91 -20.45
CA ARG A 408 13.26 -3.58 -21.59
C ARG A 408 11.76 -3.74 -21.38
N SER A 409 11.33 -3.86 -20.14
CA SER A 409 9.92 -4.08 -19.79
C SER A 409 9.18 -2.76 -19.56
N TYR A 410 9.87 -1.77 -18.94
CA TYR A 410 9.30 -0.48 -18.51
C TYR A 410 10.26 0.67 -18.83
N PRO A 411 10.54 0.94 -20.12
CA PRO A 411 11.63 1.85 -20.52
C PRO A 411 11.48 3.26 -19.96
N GLU A 412 10.30 3.84 -20.02
CA GLU A 412 10.07 5.21 -19.57
C GLU A 412 10.35 5.37 -18.06
N GLU A 413 9.78 4.52 -17.22
CA GLU A 413 9.98 4.57 -15.78
C GLU A 413 11.45 4.32 -15.41
N ALA A 414 12.08 3.34 -16.08
CA ALA A 414 13.48 3.00 -15.87
C ALA A 414 14.46 4.12 -16.28
N LEU A 415 14.14 4.88 -17.32
CA LEU A 415 14.97 6.00 -17.76
C LEU A 415 14.81 7.23 -16.86
N TRP A 416 13.61 7.48 -16.34
CA TRP A 416 13.36 8.59 -15.44
C TRP A 416 13.83 8.33 -14.00
N GLU A 417 13.96 7.09 -13.56
CA GLU A 417 14.35 6.75 -12.19
C GLU A 417 15.71 7.38 -11.78
N PRO A 418 16.82 7.26 -12.55
CA PRO A 418 18.07 7.90 -12.18
C PRO A 418 17.97 9.43 -12.14
N VAL A 419 17.22 10.03 -13.07
CA VAL A 419 17.00 11.48 -13.12
C VAL A 419 16.24 11.95 -11.89
N PHE A 420 15.14 11.25 -11.56
CA PHE A 420 14.35 11.51 -10.36
C PHE A 420 15.19 11.41 -9.09
N ARG A 421 16.07 10.43 -8.99
CA ARG A 421 16.93 10.22 -7.82
C ARG A 421 17.91 11.38 -7.60
N VAL A 422 18.57 11.85 -8.68
CA VAL A 422 19.47 13.01 -8.60
C VAL A 422 18.70 14.25 -8.19
N TRP A 423 17.57 14.51 -8.84
CA TRP A 423 16.69 15.62 -8.50
C TRP A 423 16.20 15.55 -7.05
N HIS A 424 15.74 14.37 -6.58
CA HIS A 424 15.24 14.17 -5.22
C HIS A 424 16.34 14.33 -4.17
N LEU A 425 17.59 13.94 -4.48
CA LEU A 425 18.72 14.21 -3.59
C LEU A 425 18.92 15.73 -3.39
N GLY A 426 18.94 16.51 -4.48
CA GLY A 426 19.01 17.96 -4.41
C GLY A 426 17.83 18.58 -3.65
N TRP A 427 16.61 18.08 -3.90
CA TRP A 427 15.40 18.52 -3.20
C TRP A 427 15.50 18.24 -1.68
N ARG A 428 16.00 17.08 -1.27
CA ARG A 428 16.21 16.75 0.16
C ARG A 428 17.22 17.66 0.83
N LEU A 429 18.30 18.03 0.15
CA LEU A 429 19.30 18.96 0.71
C LEU A 429 18.74 20.37 0.93
N MET A 430 17.71 20.77 0.19
CA MET A 430 17.05 22.06 0.33
C MET A 430 15.88 22.08 1.35
N ASN A 431 15.28 20.93 1.64
CA ASN A 431 14.05 20.83 2.44
C ASN A 431 14.18 19.92 3.68
N GLY A 432 15.34 19.29 3.88
CA GLY A 432 15.63 18.38 4.99
C GLY A 432 16.19 19.06 6.23
#